data_c5c6f5ff2915caf87f99e2b9ce22d2bb
#
_entry.id   c5c6f5ff2915caf87f99e2b9ce22d2bb
#
_cell.length_a   1.000
_cell.length_b   1.000
_cell.length_c   1.000
_cell.angle_alpha   90.00
_cell.angle_beta   90.00
_cell.angle_gamma   90.00
#
_symmetry.space_group_name_H-M   'P 1'
#
loop_
_entity.id
_entity.type
_entity.pdbx_description
1 polymer ?
#
loop_
_entity_poly.entity_id
_entity_poly.type
_entity_poly.pdbx_seq_one_letter_code
_entity_poly.pdbx_strand_id
1 'polypeptide(L)'
;MSDPKATRRLSASGRARRDFLEGTALAAIGTSAAAIVSGAPAAAASKDTAGACPSVPTPMKDVEGKVAFITGGDSGIGLGIARAFTDAGMKVVITYRTQAHLDEAMKYLQAAGDRVHAINLDVTDRAAMEKAADETLKVFQKVHVVVNNAGVAIIGGLSSATYDDWDWGMSVNVNGVFNGIRTFLPRIKAHNEGGAVVATSSLAGLLGHGPAGVYTASKFAVVGMMEALRNELAGGNIGVSVFCPGIVNTNIGSSARNRPSTMADTGFKPDPKMFADMPKAMREMRGPPPGMDALEAGQRVLKGMRDNDLYILTTPEFEAEFRARGEAIVASLPSDVKPTEARVMFGRMILGKTTYATERDRKACERSRTRKA
;
A
#
# COMPACT_ATOMS: atom_id res chain seq x y z
N MET A 1 -3.12 -51.15 -49.17
CA MET A 1 -3.92 -51.88 -48.18
C MET A 1 -3.57 -51.30 -46.82
N SER A 2 -4.42 -50.51 -46.32
CA SER A 2 -4.31 -49.63 -45.14
C SER A 2 -4.92 -50.30 -43.93
N ASP A 3 -4.21 -50.30 -42.82
CA ASP A 3 -4.77 -50.75 -41.54
C ASP A 3 -5.12 -49.53 -40.66
N PRO A 4 -6.37 -49.37 -40.23
CA PRO A 4 -6.75 -48.27 -39.33
C PRO A 4 -7.06 -48.85 -37.95
N LYS A 5 -6.28 -48.55 -36.93
CA LYS A 5 -6.73 -48.48 -35.51
C LYS A 5 -5.54 -48.22 -34.59
N ALA A 6 -5.25 -46.93 -34.35
CA ALA A 6 -4.48 -46.52 -33.19
C ALA A 6 -5.39 -45.70 -32.26
N THR A 7 -6.15 -46.40 -31.43
CA THR A 7 -6.86 -45.80 -30.29
C THR A 7 -5.84 -45.46 -29.19
N ARG A 8 -5.56 -44.19 -29.02
CA ARG A 8 -4.68 -43.65 -27.98
C ARG A 8 -5.33 -43.85 -26.61
N ARG A 9 -4.87 -44.84 -25.84
CA ARG A 9 -5.18 -44.97 -24.42
C ARG A 9 -4.56 -43.82 -23.66
N LEU A 10 -5.40 -42.93 -23.08
CA LEU A 10 -4.96 -41.93 -22.10
C LEU A 10 -4.46 -42.69 -20.85
N SER A 11 -3.23 -42.41 -20.43
CA SER A 11 -2.59 -43.05 -19.30
C SER A 11 -3.27 -42.74 -17.99
N ALA A 12 -3.29 -43.66 -17.05
CA ALA A 12 -3.87 -43.57 -15.72
C ALA A 12 -3.36 -42.35 -14.87
N SER A 13 -2.23 -41.75 -15.28
CA SER A 13 -1.65 -40.59 -14.60
C SER A 13 -2.44 -39.30 -14.77
N GLY A 14 -3.29 -39.18 -15.81
CA GLY A 14 -4.10 -37.98 -16.05
C GLY A 14 -5.35 -37.90 -15.15
N ARG A 15 -5.91 -39.02 -14.72
CA ARG A 15 -7.05 -39.07 -13.81
C ARG A 15 -6.66 -38.78 -12.36
N ALA A 16 -5.58 -39.41 -11.90
CA ALA A 16 -5.09 -39.17 -10.53
C ALA A 16 -4.67 -37.71 -10.23
N ARG A 17 -4.21 -36.96 -11.25
CA ARG A 17 -3.91 -35.53 -11.10
C ARG A 17 -5.16 -34.66 -10.98
N ARG A 18 -6.27 -35.03 -11.63
CA ARG A 18 -7.53 -34.27 -11.57
C ARG A 18 -8.22 -34.47 -10.23
N ASP A 19 -8.28 -35.68 -9.74
CA ASP A 19 -8.86 -36.03 -8.46
C ASP A 19 -8.08 -35.45 -7.27
N PHE A 20 -6.73 -35.32 -7.42
CA PHE A 20 -5.87 -34.67 -6.42
C PHE A 20 -6.11 -33.14 -6.33
N LEU A 21 -6.36 -32.46 -7.45
CA LEU A 21 -6.62 -31.02 -7.47
C LEU A 21 -8.03 -30.68 -6.95
N GLU A 22 -9.03 -31.54 -7.19
CA GLU A 22 -10.40 -31.35 -6.66
C GLU A 22 -10.49 -31.69 -5.17
N GLY A 23 -9.78 -32.71 -4.69
CA GLY A 23 -9.76 -33.10 -3.27
C GLY A 23 -8.98 -32.15 -2.36
N THR A 24 -7.85 -31.61 -2.82
CA THR A 24 -7.02 -30.70 -1.99
C THR A 24 -7.56 -29.29 -1.88
N ALA A 25 -8.29 -28.79 -2.88
CA ALA A 25 -8.91 -27.48 -2.81
C ALA A 25 -10.06 -27.40 -1.78
N LEU A 26 -10.86 -28.47 -1.65
CA LEU A 26 -11.92 -28.53 -0.64
C LEU A 26 -11.40 -28.76 0.79
N ALA A 27 -10.29 -29.53 0.96
CA ALA A 27 -9.70 -29.77 2.27
C ALA A 27 -9.00 -28.53 2.86
N ALA A 28 -8.39 -27.68 2.01
CA ALA A 28 -7.75 -26.44 2.46
C ALA A 28 -8.77 -25.38 2.92
N ILE A 29 -9.97 -25.37 2.35
CA ILE A 29 -11.05 -24.47 2.76
C ILE A 29 -11.73 -24.98 4.05
N GLY A 30 -11.82 -26.29 4.25
CA GLY A 30 -12.46 -26.89 5.43
C GLY A 30 -11.68 -26.70 6.74
N THR A 31 -10.33 -26.73 6.69
CA THR A 31 -9.51 -26.57 7.89
C THR A 31 -9.35 -25.13 8.38
N SER A 32 -9.49 -24.14 7.49
CA SER A 32 -9.50 -22.73 7.87
C SER A 32 -10.82 -22.26 8.46
N ALA A 33 -11.94 -22.89 8.09
CA ALA A 33 -13.26 -22.54 8.62
C ALA A 33 -13.49 -23.04 10.06
N ALA A 34 -12.86 -24.14 10.47
CA ALA A 34 -13.01 -24.68 11.82
C ALA A 34 -12.29 -23.85 12.91
N ALA A 35 -11.26 -23.07 12.54
CA ALA A 35 -10.55 -22.19 13.47
C ALA A 35 -11.26 -20.84 13.73
N ILE A 36 -12.29 -20.51 12.93
CA ILE A 36 -13.00 -19.21 13.03
C ILE A 36 -14.28 -19.32 13.89
N VAL A 37 -14.72 -20.55 14.25
CA VAL A 37 -15.96 -20.78 15.00
C VAL A 37 -15.80 -20.78 16.52
N SER A 38 -14.58 -20.71 17.06
CA SER A 38 -14.38 -20.43 18.50
C SER A 38 -14.55 -18.93 18.79
N GLY A 39 -15.80 -18.48 18.68
CA GLY A 39 -16.18 -17.10 18.93
C GLY A 39 -16.01 -16.74 20.39
N ALA A 40 -15.20 -15.70 20.64
CA ALA A 40 -15.44 -14.86 21.79
C ALA A 40 -16.84 -14.23 21.67
N PRO A 41 -17.61 -14.12 22.77
CA PRO A 41 -18.95 -13.55 22.71
C PRO A 41 -18.89 -12.14 22.16
N ALA A 42 -19.73 -11.86 21.18
CA ALA A 42 -19.94 -10.50 20.70
C ALA A 42 -20.30 -9.64 21.92
N ALA A 43 -19.44 -8.71 22.26
CA ALA A 43 -19.75 -7.70 23.27
C ALA A 43 -21.07 -7.05 22.88
N ALA A 44 -22.06 -7.16 23.76
CA ALA A 44 -23.37 -6.58 23.59
C ALA A 44 -23.19 -5.10 23.28
N ALA A 45 -23.69 -4.66 22.15
CA ALA A 45 -23.74 -3.24 21.82
C ALA A 45 -24.58 -2.55 22.89
N SER A 46 -23.92 -1.75 23.73
CA SER A 46 -24.58 -0.90 24.70
C SER A 46 -25.47 0.10 23.91
N LYS A 47 -26.77 0.03 24.18
CA LYS A 47 -27.75 1.03 23.72
C LYS A 47 -27.54 2.27 24.58
N ASP A 48 -26.60 3.14 24.22
CA ASP A 48 -26.58 4.53 24.66
C ASP A 48 -25.34 5.25 24.09
N THR A 49 -25.37 5.54 22.77
CA THR A 49 -24.52 6.58 22.18
C THR A 49 -25.21 7.17 20.95
N ALA A 50 -26.38 7.74 21.14
CA ALA A 50 -26.94 8.65 20.13
C ALA A 50 -25.99 9.85 19.98
N GLY A 51 -25.10 9.80 18.97
CA GLY A 51 -24.18 10.91 18.63
C GLY A 51 -22.70 10.59 18.54
N ALA A 52 -22.22 9.42 18.96
CA ALA A 52 -20.79 9.07 18.81
C ALA A 52 -20.47 8.53 17.41
N CYS A 53 -19.39 9.06 16.81
CA CYS A 53 -18.90 8.49 15.55
C CYS A 53 -18.39 7.07 15.76
N PRO A 54 -18.51 6.17 14.73
CA PRO A 54 -17.84 4.88 14.79
C PRO A 54 -16.36 5.07 15.11
N SER A 55 -15.86 4.35 16.12
CA SER A 55 -14.46 4.42 16.51
C SER A 55 -13.72 3.16 16.05
N VAL A 56 -12.45 3.34 15.69
CA VAL A 56 -11.51 2.25 15.49
C VAL A 56 -10.36 2.42 16.50
N PRO A 57 -9.72 1.34 16.95
CA PRO A 57 -8.52 1.46 17.77
C PRO A 57 -7.50 2.39 17.13
N THR A 58 -6.86 3.25 17.90
CA THR A 58 -5.81 4.17 17.45
C THR A 58 -4.48 3.82 18.15
N PRO A 59 -3.83 2.70 17.79
CA PRO A 59 -2.69 2.16 18.54
C PRO A 59 -1.46 3.07 18.53
N MET A 60 -1.41 4.03 17.58
CA MET A 60 -0.32 4.98 17.43
C MET A 60 -0.79 6.43 17.68
N LYS A 61 -1.77 6.64 18.57
CA LYS A 61 -2.24 7.99 18.92
C LYS A 61 -1.13 8.82 19.57
N ASP A 62 -0.39 8.22 20.48
CA ASP A 62 0.84 8.77 21.02
C ASP A 62 2.04 8.11 20.33
N VAL A 63 2.94 8.94 19.81
CA VAL A 63 4.09 8.50 19.01
C VAL A 63 5.44 8.89 19.61
N GLU A 64 5.45 9.66 20.71
CA GLU A 64 6.70 10.11 21.34
C GLU A 64 7.55 8.91 21.78
N GLY A 65 8.84 8.92 21.43
CA GLY A 65 9.78 7.84 21.69
C GLY A 65 9.55 6.55 20.90
N LYS A 66 8.47 6.44 20.13
CA LYS A 66 8.22 5.28 19.26
C LYS A 66 9.20 5.25 18.09
N VAL A 67 9.50 4.03 17.61
CA VAL A 67 10.51 3.80 16.56
C VAL A 67 9.81 3.51 15.24
N ALA A 68 10.18 4.26 14.18
CA ALA A 68 9.72 4.04 12.82
C ALA A 68 10.88 3.64 11.90
N PHE A 69 10.65 2.67 11.02
CA PHE A 69 11.52 2.30 9.91
C PHE A 69 10.89 2.79 8.61
N ILE A 70 11.61 3.59 7.82
CA ILE A 70 11.09 4.26 6.62
C ILE A 70 11.96 3.90 5.42
N THR A 71 11.40 3.16 4.45
CA THR A 71 12.13 2.86 3.22
C THR A 71 12.16 4.05 2.28
N GLY A 72 13.33 4.35 1.68
CA GLY A 72 13.52 5.54 0.85
C GLY A 72 13.29 6.83 1.64
N GLY A 73 13.75 6.87 2.90
CA GLY A 73 13.63 8.02 3.79
C GLY A 73 14.62 9.13 3.51
N ASP A 74 15.48 8.94 2.51
CA ASP A 74 16.55 9.85 2.10
C ASP A 74 16.12 10.96 1.14
N SER A 75 14.88 10.93 0.64
CA SER A 75 14.40 11.95 -0.32
C SER A 75 12.88 12.01 -0.41
N GLY A 76 12.37 13.10 -1.02
CA GLY A 76 10.96 13.26 -1.36
C GLY A 76 10.01 12.99 -0.20
N ILE A 77 8.95 12.21 -0.46
CA ILE A 77 7.92 11.87 0.54
C ILE A 77 8.53 11.17 1.75
N GLY A 78 9.48 10.24 1.55
CA GLY A 78 10.12 9.50 2.65
C GLY A 78 10.87 10.41 3.60
N LEU A 79 11.61 11.39 3.08
CA LEU A 79 12.26 12.42 3.90
C LEU A 79 11.24 13.32 4.59
N GLY A 80 10.16 13.70 3.91
CA GLY A 80 9.06 14.45 4.51
C GLY A 80 8.44 13.70 5.70
N ILE A 81 8.22 12.38 5.56
CA ILE A 81 7.74 11.53 6.64
C ILE A 81 8.75 11.46 7.78
N ALA A 82 10.04 11.25 7.47
CA ALA A 82 11.10 11.18 8.48
C ALA A 82 11.15 12.48 9.31
N ARG A 83 11.08 13.64 8.66
CA ARG A 83 11.02 14.96 9.33
C ARG A 83 9.79 15.07 10.22
N ALA A 84 8.60 14.82 9.68
CA ALA A 84 7.36 14.90 10.45
C ALA A 84 7.35 13.97 11.68
N PHE A 85 7.95 12.77 11.55
CA PHE A 85 8.04 11.81 12.64
C PHE A 85 9.07 12.24 13.70
N THR A 86 10.23 12.73 13.28
CA THR A 86 11.23 13.25 14.22
C THR A 86 10.74 14.51 14.95
N ASP A 87 10.00 15.40 14.27
CA ASP A 87 9.38 16.58 14.87
C ASP A 87 8.31 16.20 15.93
N ALA A 88 7.67 15.05 15.75
CA ALA A 88 6.72 14.47 16.72
C ALA A 88 7.39 13.63 17.83
N GLY A 89 8.71 13.70 17.98
CA GLY A 89 9.45 12.99 19.04
C GLY A 89 9.77 11.53 18.76
N MET A 90 9.49 11.01 17.56
CA MET A 90 9.83 9.62 17.20
C MET A 90 11.33 9.44 16.99
N LYS A 91 11.78 8.20 17.16
CA LYS A 91 13.06 7.69 16.66
C LYS A 91 12.84 7.12 15.25
N VAL A 92 13.74 7.40 14.32
CA VAL A 92 13.54 7.07 12.91
C VAL A 92 14.75 6.36 12.34
N VAL A 93 14.54 5.22 11.71
CA VAL A 93 15.50 4.61 10.81
C VAL A 93 15.08 4.96 9.39
N ILE A 94 15.94 5.62 8.65
CA ILE A 94 15.75 5.89 7.22
C ILE A 94 16.59 4.96 6.39
N THR A 95 16.10 4.55 5.22
CA THR A 95 16.96 3.84 4.28
C THR A 95 17.30 4.71 3.08
N TYR A 96 18.50 4.48 2.54
CA TYR A 96 19.06 5.21 1.40
C TYR A 96 19.75 4.24 0.43
N ARG A 97 20.00 4.69 -0.81
CA ARG A 97 20.77 3.92 -1.80
C ARG A 97 22.09 4.56 -2.17
N THR A 98 22.20 5.88 -2.11
CA THR A 98 23.44 6.62 -2.45
C THR A 98 23.83 7.54 -1.32
N GLN A 99 25.14 7.65 -1.08
CA GLN A 99 25.68 8.52 -0.03
C GLN A 99 25.26 9.98 -0.23
N ALA A 100 25.30 10.47 -1.47
CA ALA A 100 24.91 11.84 -1.76
C ALA A 100 23.46 12.18 -1.35
N HIS A 101 22.52 11.23 -1.49
CA HIS A 101 21.15 11.43 -1.02
C HIS A 101 21.08 11.43 0.51
N LEU A 102 21.85 10.56 1.17
CA LEU A 102 21.92 10.57 2.64
C LEU A 102 22.48 11.91 3.16
N ASP A 103 23.57 12.39 2.58
CA ASP A 103 24.21 13.65 3.00
C ASP A 103 23.23 14.83 2.88
N GLU A 104 22.41 14.85 1.83
CA GLU A 104 21.37 15.87 1.65
C GLU A 104 20.24 15.71 2.68
N ALA A 105 19.76 14.48 2.92
CA ALA A 105 18.71 14.20 3.90
C ALA A 105 19.14 14.60 5.32
N MET A 106 20.40 14.32 5.69
CA MET A 106 20.92 14.62 7.02
C MET A 106 20.97 16.13 7.32
N LYS A 107 21.00 17.00 6.33
CA LYS A 107 20.88 18.45 6.56
C LYS A 107 19.56 18.83 7.23
N TYR A 108 18.51 18.06 6.97
CA TYR A 108 17.16 18.26 7.54
C TYR A 108 16.92 17.47 8.83
N LEU A 109 17.68 16.38 9.04
CA LEU A 109 17.47 15.46 10.15
C LEU A 109 18.50 15.61 11.29
N GLN A 110 19.59 16.33 11.07
CA GLN A 110 20.67 16.49 12.05
C GLN A 110 20.21 17.01 13.43
N ALA A 111 19.18 17.86 13.46
CA ALA A 111 18.62 18.39 14.71
C ALA A 111 17.97 17.31 15.58
N ALA A 112 17.58 16.17 15.01
CA ALA A 112 17.04 15.05 15.75
C ALA A 112 18.11 14.20 16.48
N GLY A 113 19.41 14.42 16.18
CA GLY A 113 20.54 13.79 16.85
C GLY A 113 20.50 12.26 16.80
N ASP A 114 20.63 11.63 17.97
CA ASP A 114 20.65 10.17 18.15
C ASP A 114 19.29 9.48 17.87
N ARG A 115 18.25 10.25 17.63
CA ARG A 115 16.94 9.71 17.21
C ARG A 115 16.88 9.32 15.74
N VAL A 116 17.92 9.55 14.95
CA VAL A 116 17.99 9.18 13.53
C VAL A 116 19.11 8.19 13.28
N HIS A 117 18.79 7.08 12.61
CA HIS A 117 19.76 6.12 12.12
C HIS A 117 19.55 5.89 10.63
N ALA A 118 20.61 5.66 9.86
CA ALA A 118 20.53 5.51 8.40
C ALA A 118 21.13 4.17 7.96
N ILE A 119 20.42 3.43 7.12
CA ILE A 119 20.84 2.11 6.61
C ILE A 119 20.83 2.13 5.08
N ASN A 120 21.93 1.66 4.47
CA ASN A 120 21.95 1.42 3.03
C ASN A 120 21.14 0.17 2.70
N LEU A 121 20.08 0.32 1.86
CA LEU A 121 19.16 -0.77 1.58
C LEU A 121 18.58 -0.69 0.17
N ASP A 122 18.66 -1.80 -0.57
CA ASP A 122 17.78 -2.06 -1.69
C ASP A 122 16.57 -2.90 -1.18
N VAL A 123 15.36 -2.35 -1.31
CA VAL A 123 14.14 -3.01 -0.82
C VAL A 123 13.79 -4.31 -1.56
N THR A 124 14.42 -4.56 -2.70
CA THR A 124 14.25 -5.81 -3.46
C THR A 124 15.07 -6.96 -2.89
N ASP A 125 16.12 -6.67 -2.12
CA ASP A 125 16.96 -7.67 -1.43
C ASP A 125 16.33 -8.06 -0.09
N ARG A 126 15.76 -9.26 -0.03
CA ARG A 126 15.12 -9.81 1.17
C ARG A 126 16.10 -10.04 2.32
N ALA A 127 17.31 -10.47 2.02
CA ALA A 127 18.32 -10.71 3.04
C ALA A 127 18.83 -9.40 3.64
N ALA A 128 19.02 -8.36 2.81
CA ALA A 128 19.35 -7.03 3.28
C ALA A 128 18.22 -6.42 4.12
N MET A 129 16.95 -6.65 3.77
CA MET A 129 15.78 -6.19 4.55
C MET A 129 15.76 -6.82 5.95
N GLU A 130 16.03 -8.13 6.08
CA GLU A 130 16.13 -8.80 7.38
C GLU A 130 17.28 -8.24 8.22
N LYS A 131 18.47 -8.03 7.62
CA LYS A 131 19.62 -7.41 8.30
C LYS A 131 19.31 -5.98 8.76
N ALA A 132 18.60 -5.19 7.94
CA ALA A 132 18.19 -3.83 8.31
C ALA A 132 17.23 -3.83 9.51
N ALA A 133 16.33 -4.80 9.59
CA ALA A 133 15.46 -4.96 10.73
C ALA A 133 16.23 -5.35 12.01
N ASP A 134 17.19 -6.26 11.91
CA ASP A 134 18.03 -6.66 13.04
C ASP A 134 18.90 -5.50 13.51
N GLU A 135 19.46 -4.70 12.60
CA GLU A 135 20.18 -3.48 12.92
C GLU A 135 19.29 -2.44 13.61
N THR A 136 18.06 -2.27 13.13
CA THR A 136 17.06 -1.40 13.78
C THR A 136 16.82 -1.81 15.23
N LEU A 137 16.65 -3.11 15.48
CA LEU A 137 16.47 -3.63 16.84
C LEU A 137 17.72 -3.49 17.69
N LYS A 138 18.92 -3.62 17.11
CA LYS A 138 20.18 -3.40 17.81
C LYS A 138 20.33 -1.95 18.28
N VAL A 139 19.94 -0.98 17.46
CA VAL A 139 20.06 0.45 17.75
C VAL A 139 18.96 0.94 18.69
N PHE A 140 17.70 0.58 18.42
CA PHE A 140 16.56 1.15 19.13
C PHE A 140 15.77 0.13 19.95
N GLN A 141 16.18 -1.16 19.98
CA GLN A 141 15.59 -2.28 20.72
C GLN A 141 14.19 -2.69 20.25
N LYS A 142 13.41 -1.81 19.70
CA LYS A 142 12.05 -2.04 19.21
C LYS A 142 11.83 -1.33 17.88
N VAL A 143 10.81 -1.77 17.16
CA VAL A 143 10.24 -1.06 16.01
C VAL A 143 8.73 -1.08 16.14
N HIS A 144 8.08 0.08 16.05
CA HIS A 144 6.63 0.23 16.22
C HIS A 144 5.93 0.50 14.90
N VAL A 145 6.62 1.13 13.96
CA VAL A 145 6.06 1.53 12.67
C VAL A 145 6.99 1.11 11.53
N VAL A 146 6.43 0.50 10.50
CA VAL A 146 7.09 0.37 9.21
C VAL A 146 6.37 1.22 8.18
N VAL A 147 7.13 2.08 7.49
CA VAL A 147 6.66 2.89 6.36
C VAL A 147 7.33 2.38 5.09
N ASN A 148 6.59 1.62 4.32
CA ASN A 148 7.01 1.12 3.00
C ASN A 148 6.79 2.23 1.98
N ASN A 149 7.78 3.11 1.83
CA ASN A 149 7.68 4.30 0.97
C ASN A 149 8.54 4.22 -0.28
N ALA A 150 9.66 3.49 -0.27
CA ALA A 150 10.51 3.35 -1.45
C ALA A 150 9.70 2.93 -2.69
N GLY A 151 9.94 3.61 -3.81
CA GLY A 151 9.22 3.34 -5.04
C GLY A 151 9.83 4.05 -6.24
N VAL A 152 9.46 3.59 -7.43
CA VAL A 152 9.89 4.12 -8.71
C VAL A 152 8.68 4.37 -9.61
N ALA A 153 8.76 5.38 -10.47
CA ALA A 153 7.78 5.60 -11.53
C ALA A 153 8.30 5.00 -12.84
N ILE A 154 7.44 4.23 -13.49
CA ILE A 154 7.62 3.78 -14.86
C ILE A 154 6.59 4.51 -15.70
N ILE A 155 7.07 5.41 -16.53
CA ILE A 155 6.22 6.20 -17.42
C ILE A 155 6.14 5.47 -18.76
N GLY A 156 4.94 5.34 -19.30
CA GLY A 156 4.65 4.66 -20.56
C GLY A 156 3.36 3.86 -20.49
N GLY A 157 2.72 3.67 -21.65
CA GLY A 157 1.51 2.85 -21.78
C GLY A 157 1.83 1.37 -21.50
N LEU A 158 0.87 0.65 -20.92
CA LEU A 158 1.03 -0.78 -20.65
C LEU A 158 1.25 -1.60 -21.93
N SER A 159 0.66 -1.20 -23.04
CA SER A 159 0.81 -1.88 -24.33
C SER A 159 2.21 -1.78 -24.95
N SER A 160 3.02 -0.83 -24.50
CA SER A 160 4.41 -0.61 -24.97
C SER A 160 5.45 -0.93 -23.91
N ALA A 161 5.04 -1.33 -22.71
CA ALA A 161 5.95 -1.69 -21.63
C ALA A 161 6.72 -2.97 -21.97
N THR A 162 7.99 -3.01 -21.58
CA THR A 162 8.82 -4.23 -21.69
C THR A 162 8.69 -5.10 -20.45
N TYR A 163 9.21 -6.33 -20.55
CA TYR A 163 9.34 -7.19 -19.39
C TYR A 163 10.26 -6.57 -18.32
N ASP A 164 11.34 -5.89 -18.71
CA ASP A 164 12.23 -5.20 -17.79
C ASP A 164 11.53 -4.04 -17.05
N ASP A 165 10.62 -3.31 -17.71
CA ASP A 165 9.79 -2.29 -17.03
C ASP A 165 8.88 -2.90 -16.00
N TRP A 166 8.23 -4.00 -16.37
CA TRP A 166 7.34 -4.74 -15.49
C TRP A 166 8.11 -5.29 -14.29
N ASP A 167 9.19 -6.02 -14.53
CA ASP A 167 9.97 -6.68 -13.49
C ASP A 167 10.59 -5.68 -12.51
N TRP A 168 11.15 -4.59 -13.03
CA TRP A 168 11.68 -3.53 -12.17
C TRP A 168 10.59 -2.84 -11.36
N GLY A 169 9.51 -2.44 -11.99
CA GLY A 169 8.39 -1.77 -11.34
C GLY A 169 7.75 -2.63 -10.24
N MET A 170 7.49 -3.90 -10.55
CA MET A 170 6.89 -4.82 -9.59
C MET A 170 7.87 -5.22 -8.48
N SER A 171 9.15 -5.40 -8.78
CA SER A 171 10.16 -5.75 -7.77
C SER A 171 10.31 -4.66 -6.71
N VAL A 172 10.36 -3.39 -7.12
CA VAL A 172 10.51 -2.27 -6.18
C VAL A 172 9.18 -1.92 -5.51
N ASN A 173 8.13 -1.63 -6.31
CA ASN A 173 6.89 -1.06 -5.78
C ASN A 173 6.00 -2.07 -5.05
N VAL A 174 6.06 -3.35 -5.43
CA VAL A 174 5.19 -4.40 -4.87
C VAL A 174 5.97 -5.32 -3.95
N ASN A 175 7.03 -5.96 -4.47
CA ASN A 175 7.82 -6.89 -3.67
C ASN A 175 8.55 -6.16 -2.54
N GLY A 176 9.05 -4.94 -2.77
CA GLY A 176 9.67 -4.12 -1.72
C GLY A 176 8.71 -3.81 -0.56
N VAL A 177 7.44 -3.48 -0.87
CA VAL A 177 6.40 -3.29 0.16
C VAL A 177 6.10 -4.59 0.90
N PHE A 178 5.94 -5.70 0.17
CA PHE A 178 5.72 -7.01 0.78
C PHE A 178 6.89 -7.44 1.68
N ASN A 179 8.14 -7.23 1.23
CA ASN A 179 9.33 -7.52 2.02
C ASN A 179 9.32 -6.75 3.35
N GLY A 180 9.01 -5.45 3.32
CA GLY A 180 8.88 -4.65 4.53
C GLY A 180 7.78 -5.14 5.46
N ILE A 181 6.58 -5.45 4.95
CA ILE A 181 5.49 -6.02 5.75
C ILE A 181 5.94 -7.35 6.38
N ARG A 182 6.48 -8.27 5.57
CA ARG A 182 6.86 -9.62 6.01
C ARG A 182 7.94 -9.60 7.09
N THR A 183 8.92 -8.70 6.94
CA THR A 183 10.05 -8.56 7.86
C THR A 183 9.65 -7.85 9.16
N PHE A 184 8.94 -6.74 9.08
CA PHE A 184 8.69 -5.88 10.25
C PHE A 184 7.44 -6.22 11.05
N LEU A 185 6.36 -6.71 10.43
CA LEU A 185 5.11 -6.99 11.14
C LEU A 185 5.28 -8.00 12.29
N PRO A 186 6.03 -9.12 12.17
CA PRO A 186 6.28 -10.01 13.29
C PRO A 186 7.02 -9.32 14.45
N ARG A 187 7.98 -8.44 14.13
CA ARG A 187 8.77 -7.69 15.12
C ARG A 187 7.93 -6.63 15.85
N ILE A 188 6.99 -6.00 15.14
CA ILE A 188 6.01 -5.08 15.72
C ILE A 188 5.04 -5.84 16.63
N LYS A 189 4.57 -7.02 16.23
CA LYS A 189 3.69 -7.86 17.04
C LYS A 189 4.37 -8.33 18.33
N ALA A 190 5.66 -8.59 18.31
CA ALA A 190 6.40 -9.25 19.39
C ALA A 190 6.40 -8.47 20.71
N HIS A 191 6.43 -7.12 20.68
CA HIS A 191 6.45 -6.31 21.91
C HIS A 191 5.05 -5.92 22.44
N ASN A 192 4.00 -6.14 21.64
CA ASN A 192 2.59 -5.89 22.02
C ASN A 192 2.27 -4.45 22.53
N GLU A 193 3.10 -3.46 22.22
CA GLU A 193 2.89 -2.05 22.61
C GLU A 193 2.04 -1.25 21.60
N GLY A 194 1.46 -1.94 20.65
CA GLY A 194 0.82 -1.32 19.51
C GLY A 194 1.80 -0.96 18.39
N GLY A 195 1.28 -0.68 17.22
CA GLY A 195 2.11 -0.34 16.08
C GLY A 195 1.31 0.06 14.86
N ALA A 196 2.02 0.34 13.75
CA ALA A 196 1.40 0.62 12.46
C ALA A 196 2.22 0.09 11.29
N VAL A 197 1.51 -0.30 10.25
CA VAL A 197 2.06 -0.56 8.91
C VAL A 197 1.51 0.51 7.97
N VAL A 198 2.40 1.26 7.34
CA VAL A 198 2.05 2.28 6.35
C VAL A 198 2.70 1.92 5.03
N ALA A 199 1.98 2.10 3.92
CA ALA A 199 2.56 1.96 2.58
C ALA A 199 2.22 3.17 1.71
N THR A 200 3.20 3.66 0.94
CA THR A 200 3.00 4.73 -0.04
C THR A 200 2.56 4.13 -1.38
N SER A 201 1.28 4.29 -1.69
CA SER A 201 0.73 4.03 -3.02
C SER A 201 0.77 5.32 -3.87
N SER A 202 -0.34 5.69 -4.46
CA SER A 202 -0.55 6.88 -5.30
C SER A 202 -2.03 7.05 -5.57
N LEU A 203 -2.45 8.22 -6.06
CA LEU A 203 -3.73 8.38 -6.76
C LEU A 203 -3.88 7.34 -7.88
N ALA A 204 -2.80 7.00 -8.58
CA ALA A 204 -2.76 5.93 -9.59
C ALA A 204 -3.01 4.52 -9.04
N GLY A 205 -3.04 4.31 -7.72
CA GLY A 205 -3.47 3.07 -7.09
C GLY A 205 -4.97 2.97 -6.86
N LEU A 206 -5.71 4.05 -7.13
CA LEU A 206 -7.17 4.12 -6.97
C LEU A 206 -7.88 4.47 -8.28
N LEU A 207 -7.21 5.19 -9.18
CA LEU A 207 -7.71 5.56 -10.51
C LEU A 207 -6.73 5.10 -11.58
N GLY A 208 -7.24 4.45 -12.63
CA GLY A 208 -6.42 4.00 -13.76
C GLY A 208 -5.81 5.19 -14.51
N HIS A 209 -4.50 5.16 -14.78
CA HIS A 209 -3.78 6.21 -15.47
C HIS A 209 -3.05 5.65 -16.70
N GLY A 210 -3.55 5.95 -17.89
CA GLY A 210 -3.08 5.37 -19.15
C GLY A 210 -1.59 5.58 -19.43
N PRO A 211 -1.03 6.80 -19.26
CA PRO A 211 0.39 7.06 -19.51
C PRO A 211 1.38 6.43 -18.54
N ALA A 212 0.93 5.64 -17.56
CA ALA A 212 1.77 5.01 -16.55
C ALA A 212 1.24 3.61 -16.18
N GLY A 213 1.10 2.73 -17.16
CA GLY A 213 0.39 1.44 -17.00
C GLY A 213 1.02 0.49 -15.98
N VAL A 214 2.33 0.26 -16.03
CA VAL A 214 3.06 -0.59 -15.06
C VAL A 214 3.02 0.05 -13.67
N TYR A 215 3.25 1.35 -13.57
CA TYR A 215 3.16 2.07 -12.31
C TYR A 215 1.77 1.96 -11.69
N THR A 216 0.72 2.20 -12.48
CA THR A 216 -0.69 2.03 -12.07
C THR A 216 -0.94 0.64 -11.51
N ALA A 217 -0.58 -0.41 -12.26
CA ALA A 217 -0.74 -1.80 -11.81
C ALA A 217 -0.04 -2.05 -10.47
N SER A 218 1.21 -1.58 -10.32
CA SER A 218 1.97 -1.73 -9.08
C SER A 218 1.32 -1.00 -7.89
N LYS A 219 0.76 0.19 -8.11
CA LYS A 219 0.15 0.99 -7.05
C LYS A 219 -1.25 0.48 -6.65
N PHE A 220 -2.03 -0.09 -7.59
CA PHE A 220 -3.24 -0.85 -7.26
C PHE A 220 -2.91 -2.08 -6.40
N ALA A 221 -1.84 -2.82 -6.72
CA ALA A 221 -1.41 -3.97 -5.92
C ALA A 221 -1.08 -3.55 -4.47
N VAL A 222 -0.42 -2.41 -4.26
CA VAL A 222 -0.14 -1.88 -2.92
C VAL A 222 -1.44 -1.56 -2.17
N VAL A 223 -2.42 -0.91 -2.81
CA VAL A 223 -3.72 -0.65 -2.17
C VAL A 223 -4.38 -1.95 -1.75
N GLY A 224 -4.47 -2.94 -2.65
CA GLY A 224 -5.08 -4.24 -2.35
C GLY A 224 -4.37 -4.98 -1.21
N MET A 225 -3.02 -4.94 -1.14
CA MET A 225 -2.27 -5.51 -0.02
C MET A 225 -2.64 -4.85 1.31
N MET A 226 -2.75 -3.52 1.34
CA MET A 226 -3.04 -2.79 2.58
C MET A 226 -4.49 -2.96 3.03
N GLU A 227 -5.44 -3.04 2.10
CA GLU A 227 -6.85 -3.37 2.40
C GLU A 227 -6.98 -4.78 2.99
N ALA A 228 -6.31 -5.77 2.38
CA ALA A 228 -6.29 -7.15 2.88
C ALA A 228 -5.66 -7.22 4.28
N LEU A 229 -4.51 -6.57 4.48
CA LEU A 229 -3.82 -6.52 5.78
C LEU A 229 -4.66 -5.81 6.84
N ARG A 230 -5.39 -4.74 6.48
CA ARG A 230 -6.30 -4.03 7.38
C ARG A 230 -7.42 -4.95 7.89
N ASN A 231 -7.99 -5.77 7.00
CA ASN A 231 -9.02 -6.74 7.37
C ASN A 231 -8.45 -7.87 8.24
N GLU A 232 -7.24 -8.37 7.91
CA GLU A 232 -6.53 -9.39 8.69
C GLU A 232 -6.26 -8.95 10.13
N LEU A 233 -5.85 -7.69 10.32
CA LEU A 233 -5.46 -7.13 11.62
C LEU A 233 -6.61 -6.42 12.34
N ALA A 234 -7.83 -6.51 11.83
CA ALA A 234 -8.99 -5.81 12.40
C ALA A 234 -9.24 -6.23 13.86
N GLY A 235 -9.44 -5.23 14.72
CA GLY A 235 -9.66 -5.44 16.16
C GLY A 235 -8.39 -5.66 17.00
N GLY A 236 -7.22 -5.74 16.34
CA GLY A 236 -5.93 -5.81 17.01
C GLY A 236 -5.36 -4.41 17.36
N ASN A 237 -4.14 -4.42 17.90
CA ASN A 237 -3.42 -3.21 18.29
C ASN A 237 -2.41 -2.73 17.24
N ILE A 238 -2.57 -3.10 15.96
CA ILE A 238 -1.73 -2.64 14.85
C ILE A 238 -2.60 -1.96 13.82
N GLY A 239 -2.31 -0.68 13.57
CA GLY A 239 -2.94 0.11 12.53
C GLY A 239 -2.39 -0.21 11.15
N VAL A 240 -3.23 0.00 10.11
CA VAL A 240 -2.82 -0.18 8.72
C VAL A 240 -3.33 1.00 7.90
N SER A 241 -2.43 1.67 7.20
CA SER A 241 -2.74 2.85 6.40
C SER A 241 -2.09 2.78 5.02
N VAL A 242 -2.79 3.18 3.99
CA VAL A 242 -2.25 3.38 2.65
C VAL A 242 -2.28 4.86 2.28
N PHE A 243 -1.11 5.43 2.02
CA PHE A 243 -0.97 6.81 1.56
C PHE A 243 -1.09 6.85 0.05
N CYS A 244 -2.09 7.55 -0.46
CA CYS A 244 -2.39 7.68 -1.88
C CYS A 244 -2.32 9.15 -2.30
N PRO A 245 -1.10 9.73 -2.40
CA PRO A 245 -0.95 11.12 -2.79
C PRO A 245 -1.25 11.34 -4.27
N GLY A 246 -1.63 12.58 -4.58
CA GLY A 246 -1.51 13.13 -5.93
C GLY A 246 -0.08 13.59 -6.21
N ILE A 247 0.06 14.76 -6.83
CA ILE A 247 1.37 15.33 -7.14
C ILE A 247 2.02 15.85 -5.86
N VAL A 248 3.21 15.34 -5.54
CA VAL A 248 4.09 15.83 -4.48
C VAL A 248 5.43 16.22 -5.11
N ASN A 249 6.01 17.32 -4.68
CA ASN A 249 7.30 17.81 -5.18
C ASN A 249 8.43 16.85 -4.78
N THR A 250 8.80 15.95 -5.69
CA THR A 250 9.79 14.90 -5.51
C THR A 250 10.54 14.60 -6.81
N ASN A 251 11.58 13.79 -6.72
CA ASN A 251 12.34 13.30 -7.87
C ASN A 251 11.78 12.00 -8.48
N ILE A 252 10.52 11.63 -8.17
CA ILE A 252 9.92 10.37 -8.65
C ILE A 252 9.87 10.29 -10.18
N GLY A 253 9.64 11.42 -10.86
CA GLY A 253 9.65 11.48 -12.33
C GLY A 253 10.99 11.13 -13.00
N SER A 254 12.08 11.20 -12.23
CA SER A 254 13.45 10.85 -12.68
C SER A 254 13.87 9.46 -12.19
N SER A 255 12.92 8.54 -11.97
CA SER A 255 13.20 7.20 -11.42
C SER A 255 14.18 6.38 -12.25
N ALA A 256 14.27 6.61 -13.56
CA ALA A 256 15.22 5.91 -14.45
C ALA A 256 16.67 5.95 -13.96
N ARG A 257 17.08 6.98 -13.21
CA ARG A 257 18.41 7.05 -12.56
C ARG A 257 18.71 5.91 -11.58
N ASN A 258 17.65 5.26 -11.08
CA ASN A 258 17.75 4.14 -10.13
C ASN A 258 17.60 2.78 -10.80
N ARG A 259 17.42 2.74 -12.13
CA ARG A 259 17.23 1.50 -12.88
C ARG A 259 18.53 0.70 -12.89
N PRO A 260 18.49 -0.62 -12.61
CA PRO A 260 19.68 -1.46 -12.75
C PRO A 260 20.23 -1.41 -14.17
N SER A 261 21.55 -1.30 -14.31
CA SER A 261 22.23 -1.27 -15.63
C SER A 261 22.04 -2.54 -16.45
N THR A 262 21.62 -3.63 -15.80
CA THR A 262 21.30 -4.91 -16.43
C THR A 262 19.91 -4.93 -17.08
N MET A 263 19.07 -3.94 -16.81
CA MET A 263 17.72 -3.83 -17.35
C MET A 263 17.68 -2.76 -18.44
N ALA A 264 17.20 -3.11 -19.62
CA ALA A 264 17.09 -2.19 -20.73
C ALA A 264 16.20 -0.99 -20.38
N ASP A 265 16.66 0.21 -20.73
CA ASP A 265 15.81 1.40 -20.69
C ASP A 265 14.95 1.42 -21.95
N THR A 266 13.63 1.42 -21.77
CA THR A 266 12.68 1.51 -22.89
C THR A 266 12.73 2.83 -23.61
N GLY A 267 13.38 3.85 -23.02
CA GLY A 267 13.51 5.17 -23.61
C GLY A 267 12.14 5.77 -23.94
N PHE A 268 11.17 5.66 -23.00
CA PHE A 268 9.87 6.30 -23.20
C PHE A 268 10.08 7.75 -23.66
N LYS A 269 9.71 7.99 -24.91
CA LYS A 269 9.65 9.35 -25.47
C LYS A 269 8.17 9.76 -25.42
N PRO A 270 7.83 10.79 -24.64
CA PRO A 270 6.47 11.33 -24.66
C PRO A 270 6.03 11.61 -26.09
N ASP A 271 4.83 11.19 -26.47
CA ASP A 271 4.25 11.56 -27.76
C ASP A 271 4.21 13.10 -27.84
N PRO A 272 4.78 13.74 -28.88
CA PRO A 272 4.67 15.19 -29.07
C PRO A 272 3.23 15.70 -29.04
N LYS A 273 2.25 14.88 -29.45
CA LYS A 273 0.82 15.21 -29.34
C LYS A 273 0.37 15.37 -27.92
N MET A 274 0.91 14.59 -26.97
CA MET A 274 0.56 14.70 -25.55
C MET A 274 0.87 16.11 -25.01
N PHE A 275 1.94 16.75 -25.49
CA PHE A 275 2.27 18.14 -25.17
C PHE A 275 1.43 19.15 -25.96
N ALA A 276 1.07 18.82 -27.22
CA ALA A 276 0.22 19.69 -28.04
C ALA A 276 -1.20 19.79 -27.48
N ASP A 277 -1.72 18.71 -26.89
CA ASP A 277 -3.05 18.63 -26.31
C ASP A 277 -3.13 19.18 -24.86
N MET A 278 -1.98 19.55 -24.27
CA MET A 278 -1.98 20.17 -22.95
C MET A 278 -2.67 21.54 -22.97
N PRO A 279 -3.52 21.85 -21.97
CA PRO A 279 -4.11 23.18 -21.83
C PRO A 279 -3.05 24.28 -21.88
N LYS A 280 -3.37 25.40 -22.55
CA LYS A 280 -2.44 26.55 -22.72
C LYS A 280 -1.82 26.97 -21.37
N ALA A 281 -2.62 27.03 -20.31
CA ALA A 281 -2.15 27.36 -18.96
C ALA A 281 -1.06 26.41 -18.45
N MET A 282 -1.13 25.12 -18.74
CA MET A 282 -0.09 24.16 -18.36
C MET A 282 1.17 24.29 -19.23
N ARG A 283 1.00 24.61 -20.55
CA ARG A 283 2.15 24.83 -21.44
C ARG A 283 2.93 26.10 -21.10
N GLU A 284 2.24 27.11 -20.58
CA GLU A 284 2.80 28.41 -20.20
C GLU A 284 3.31 28.43 -18.74
N MET A 285 3.08 27.38 -17.98
CA MET A 285 3.52 27.27 -16.59
C MET A 285 5.05 27.22 -16.54
N ARG A 286 5.66 28.22 -15.89
CA ARG A 286 7.10 28.26 -15.65
C ARG A 286 7.38 27.59 -14.30
N GLY A 287 8.15 26.50 -14.30
CA GLY A 287 8.50 25.75 -13.12
C GLY A 287 7.84 24.37 -13.05
N PRO A 288 8.14 23.60 -11.98
CA PRO A 288 7.51 22.32 -11.77
C PRO A 288 5.98 22.50 -11.56
N PRO A 289 5.16 21.49 -11.92
CA PRO A 289 3.73 21.53 -11.60
C PRO A 289 3.52 21.76 -10.10
N PRO A 290 2.44 22.48 -9.74
CA PRO A 290 2.15 22.76 -8.32
C PRO A 290 1.87 21.42 -7.62
N GLY A 291 2.85 20.93 -6.89
CA GLY A 291 2.76 19.73 -6.06
C GLY A 291 2.76 20.10 -4.58
N MET A 292 2.21 19.21 -3.77
CA MET A 292 2.29 19.32 -2.32
C MET A 292 3.76 19.30 -1.85
N ASP A 293 4.08 20.05 -0.81
CA ASP A 293 5.38 19.96 -0.16
C ASP A 293 5.58 18.58 0.48
N ALA A 294 6.82 18.08 0.45
CA ALA A 294 7.13 16.74 0.98
C ALA A 294 6.95 16.65 2.51
N LEU A 295 7.24 17.72 3.26
CA LEU A 295 6.98 17.74 4.71
C LEU A 295 5.48 17.76 5.00
N GLU A 296 4.69 18.52 4.25
CA GLU A 296 3.23 18.49 4.36
C GLU A 296 2.69 17.07 4.10
N ALA A 297 3.18 16.39 3.06
CA ALA A 297 2.84 15.00 2.81
C ALA A 297 3.18 14.09 4.01
N GLY A 298 4.34 14.27 4.63
CA GLY A 298 4.76 13.57 5.84
C GLY A 298 3.84 13.84 7.04
N GLN A 299 3.43 15.08 7.24
CA GLN A 299 2.49 15.48 8.30
C GLN A 299 1.11 14.83 8.11
N ARG A 300 0.64 14.70 6.86
CA ARG A 300 -0.61 13.98 6.54
C ARG A 300 -0.49 12.48 6.83
N VAL A 301 0.66 11.88 6.54
CA VAL A 301 0.94 10.48 6.89
C VAL A 301 0.95 10.29 8.41
N LEU A 302 1.63 11.16 9.15
CA LEU A 302 1.65 11.13 10.61
C LEU A 302 0.24 11.22 11.20
N LYS A 303 -0.54 12.20 10.73
CA LYS A 303 -1.93 12.37 11.19
C LYS A 303 -2.79 11.14 10.88
N GLY A 304 -2.79 10.66 9.64
CA GLY A 304 -3.60 9.52 9.24
C GLY A 304 -3.21 8.24 9.97
N MET A 305 -1.92 8.01 10.22
CA MET A 305 -1.43 6.89 11.02
C MET A 305 -1.91 6.99 12.48
N ARG A 306 -1.85 8.18 13.10
CA ARG A 306 -2.33 8.41 14.47
C ARG A 306 -3.84 8.22 14.60
N ASP A 307 -4.59 8.61 13.59
CA ASP A 307 -6.05 8.44 13.52
C ASP A 307 -6.45 7.03 13.05
N ASN A 308 -5.48 6.19 12.69
CA ASN A 308 -5.67 4.87 12.11
C ASN A 308 -6.57 4.90 10.86
N ASP A 309 -6.37 5.90 9.98
CA ASP A 309 -7.04 6.00 8.69
C ASP A 309 -6.55 4.92 7.75
N LEU A 310 -7.45 4.17 7.11
CA LEU A 310 -7.05 3.22 6.07
C LEU A 310 -6.49 3.98 4.85
N TYR A 311 -7.24 4.97 4.36
CA TYR A 311 -6.82 5.78 3.22
C TYR A 311 -6.38 7.17 3.66
N ILE A 312 -5.13 7.53 3.35
CA ILE A 312 -4.60 8.87 3.54
C ILE A 312 -4.49 9.50 2.16
N LEU A 313 -5.41 10.43 1.85
CA LEU A 313 -5.53 11.07 0.54
C LEU A 313 -5.14 12.55 0.63
N THR A 314 -4.71 13.11 -0.51
CA THR A 314 -4.28 14.53 -0.61
C THR A 314 -5.02 15.32 -1.67
N THR A 315 -5.92 14.70 -2.43
CA THR A 315 -6.47 15.20 -3.70
C THR A 315 -8.00 15.22 -3.68
N PRO A 316 -8.63 16.18 -2.95
CA PRO A 316 -10.08 16.28 -2.92
C PRO A 316 -10.70 16.61 -4.28
N GLU A 317 -9.91 17.16 -5.20
CA GLU A 317 -10.30 17.49 -6.58
C GLU A 317 -10.72 16.29 -7.42
N PHE A 318 -10.32 15.07 -7.04
CA PHE A 318 -10.69 13.82 -7.75
C PHE A 318 -11.89 13.09 -7.12
N GLU A 319 -12.71 13.75 -6.31
CA GLU A 319 -13.89 13.12 -5.70
C GLU A 319 -14.87 12.62 -6.76
N ALA A 320 -15.06 13.36 -7.85
CA ALA A 320 -15.98 13.00 -8.93
C ALA A 320 -15.53 11.71 -9.63
N GLU A 321 -14.25 11.57 -9.90
CA GLU A 321 -13.65 10.40 -10.55
C GLU A 321 -13.75 9.15 -9.67
N PHE A 322 -13.52 9.29 -8.35
CA PHE A 322 -13.71 8.19 -7.40
C PHE A 322 -15.15 7.70 -7.38
N ARG A 323 -16.12 8.63 -7.38
CA ARG A 323 -17.55 8.29 -7.44
C ARG A 323 -17.90 7.59 -8.75
N ALA A 324 -17.51 8.18 -9.88
CA ALA A 324 -17.79 7.63 -11.20
C ALA A 324 -17.22 6.20 -11.37
N ARG A 325 -15.97 5.96 -10.86
CA ARG A 325 -15.40 4.61 -10.86
C ARG A 325 -16.21 3.63 -10.02
N GLY A 326 -16.60 4.02 -8.80
CA GLY A 326 -17.42 3.19 -7.91
C GLY A 326 -18.78 2.87 -8.52
N GLU A 327 -19.46 3.86 -9.08
CA GLU A 327 -20.75 3.75 -9.74
C GLU A 327 -20.68 2.86 -10.99
N ALA A 328 -19.62 2.99 -11.80
CA ALA A 328 -19.42 2.12 -12.97
C ALA A 328 -19.27 0.64 -12.58
N ILE A 329 -18.56 0.35 -11.47
CA ILE A 329 -18.43 -1.01 -10.94
C ILE A 329 -19.80 -1.54 -10.49
N VAL A 330 -20.58 -0.74 -9.76
CA VAL A 330 -21.92 -1.13 -9.30
C VAL A 330 -22.89 -1.31 -10.47
N ALA A 331 -22.85 -0.41 -11.45
CA ALA A 331 -23.69 -0.50 -12.65
C ALA A 331 -23.38 -1.73 -13.52
N SER A 332 -22.19 -2.31 -13.39
CA SER A 332 -21.80 -3.53 -14.11
C SER A 332 -22.31 -4.82 -13.45
N LEU A 333 -23.00 -4.73 -12.30
CA LEU A 333 -23.60 -5.91 -11.67
C LEU A 333 -24.76 -6.44 -12.53
N PRO A 334 -24.88 -7.78 -12.68
CA PRO A 334 -25.94 -8.36 -13.50
C PRO A 334 -27.31 -8.13 -12.86
N SER A 335 -28.26 -7.58 -13.62
CA SER A 335 -29.65 -7.32 -13.18
C SER A 335 -30.56 -8.53 -13.27
N ASP A 336 -30.20 -9.54 -14.07
CA ASP A 336 -30.92 -10.79 -14.30
C ASP A 336 -30.63 -11.89 -13.30
N VAL A 337 -29.60 -11.72 -12.45
CA VAL A 337 -29.20 -12.70 -11.44
C VAL A 337 -29.81 -12.35 -10.07
N LYS A 338 -30.67 -13.25 -9.57
CA LYS A 338 -31.20 -13.18 -8.19
C LYS A 338 -30.35 -14.11 -7.30
N PRO A 339 -29.51 -13.58 -6.40
CA PRO A 339 -28.72 -14.44 -5.53
C PRO A 339 -29.63 -15.18 -4.53
N THR A 340 -29.37 -16.48 -4.33
CA THR A 340 -30.03 -17.25 -3.27
C THR A 340 -29.47 -16.84 -1.90
N GLU A 341 -30.22 -17.07 -0.82
CA GLU A 341 -29.74 -16.79 0.55
C GLU A 341 -28.43 -17.52 0.86
N ALA A 342 -28.33 -18.79 0.44
CA ALA A 342 -27.09 -19.57 0.62
C ALA A 342 -25.91 -18.94 -0.09
N ARG A 343 -26.07 -18.41 -1.31
CA ARG A 343 -25.02 -17.71 -2.06
C ARG A 343 -24.60 -16.42 -1.36
N VAL A 344 -25.57 -15.65 -0.84
CA VAL A 344 -25.30 -14.43 -0.09
C VAL A 344 -24.53 -14.73 1.21
N MET A 345 -25.00 -15.74 1.96
CA MET A 345 -24.37 -16.16 3.21
C MET A 345 -22.93 -16.65 2.98
N PHE A 346 -22.72 -17.51 1.98
CA PHE A 346 -21.40 -18.03 1.63
C PHE A 346 -20.46 -16.91 1.15
N GLY A 347 -20.94 -16.01 0.30
CA GLY A 347 -20.18 -14.84 -0.15
C GLY A 347 -19.73 -13.93 1.01
N ARG A 348 -20.63 -13.68 1.97
CA ARG A 348 -20.31 -12.91 3.20
C ARG A 348 -19.30 -13.63 4.08
N MET A 349 -19.39 -14.96 4.19
CA MET A 349 -18.44 -15.77 4.94
C MET A 349 -17.02 -15.68 4.34
N ILE A 350 -16.90 -15.80 3.00
CA ILE A 350 -15.61 -15.69 2.31
C ILE A 350 -15.05 -14.28 2.39
N LEU A 351 -15.87 -13.27 2.13
CA LEU A 351 -15.42 -11.87 2.12
C LEU A 351 -15.09 -11.37 3.55
N GLY A 352 -15.72 -11.98 4.56
CA GLY A 352 -15.58 -11.53 5.95
C GLY A 352 -16.17 -10.14 6.19
N LYS A 353 -15.76 -9.52 7.29
CA LYS A 353 -16.09 -8.11 7.57
C LYS A 353 -15.13 -7.23 6.80
N THR A 354 -15.65 -6.45 5.85
CA THR A 354 -14.84 -5.44 5.17
C THR A 354 -14.80 -4.15 5.99
N THR A 355 -13.67 -3.46 5.96
CA THR A 355 -13.50 -2.20 6.69
C THR A 355 -14.12 -1.00 5.97
N TYR A 356 -14.59 -1.16 4.71
CA TYR A 356 -15.07 -0.04 3.88
C TYR A 356 -16.24 0.73 4.49
N ALA A 357 -17.25 0.03 5.00
CA ALA A 357 -18.42 0.67 5.63
C ALA A 357 -17.99 1.44 6.88
N THR A 358 -17.18 0.83 7.73
CA THR A 358 -16.66 1.46 8.95
C THR A 358 -15.84 2.72 8.64
N GLU A 359 -14.93 2.65 7.66
CA GLU A 359 -14.12 3.81 7.24
C GLU A 359 -14.99 4.92 6.67
N ARG A 360 -15.95 4.58 5.80
CA ARG A 360 -16.91 5.54 5.23
C ARG A 360 -17.69 6.27 6.33
N ASP A 361 -18.30 5.51 7.24
CA ASP A 361 -19.22 6.06 8.25
C ASP A 361 -18.44 6.89 9.29
N ARG A 362 -17.23 6.46 9.67
CA ARG A 362 -16.34 7.21 10.54
C ARG A 362 -15.95 8.54 9.91
N LYS A 363 -15.48 8.52 8.66
CA LYS A 363 -15.06 9.74 7.94
C LYS A 363 -16.22 10.68 7.65
N ALA A 364 -17.40 10.17 7.33
CA ALA A 364 -18.61 10.99 7.16
C ALA A 364 -18.97 11.71 8.47
N CYS A 365 -18.91 11.01 9.59
CA CYS A 365 -19.18 11.57 10.90
C CYS A 365 -18.15 12.64 11.30
N GLU A 366 -16.84 12.39 11.11
CA GLU A 366 -15.77 13.37 11.36
C GLU A 366 -15.99 14.66 10.56
N ARG A 367 -16.29 14.56 9.25
CA ARG A 367 -16.58 15.72 8.39
C ARG A 367 -17.80 16.52 8.88
N SER A 368 -18.84 15.83 9.39
CA SER A 368 -20.05 16.52 9.89
C SER A 368 -19.78 17.35 11.13
N ARG A 369 -18.84 16.91 11.98
CA ARG A 369 -18.43 17.64 13.19
C ARG A 369 -17.57 18.86 12.85
N THR A 370 -16.62 18.72 11.91
CA THR A 370 -15.76 19.82 11.48
C THR A 370 -16.54 20.96 10.81
N ARG A 371 -17.69 20.65 10.15
CA ARG A 371 -18.55 21.68 9.54
C ARG A 371 -19.43 22.42 10.54
N LYS A 372 -19.61 21.90 11.76
CA LYS A 372 -20.43 22.51 12.82
C LYS A 372 -19.60 23.28 13.84
N ALA A 373 -18.29 23.11 13.84
CA ALA A 373 -17.31 23.85 14.62
C ALA A 373 -16.76 25.05 13.82
#